data_092ec5761e295efdb273c25dca74342e
#
_entry.id   092ec5761e295efdb273c25dca74342e
#
_cell.length_a   1.000
_cell.length_b   1.000
_cell.length_c   1.000
_cell.angle_alpha   90.00
_cell.angle_beta   90.00
_cell.angle_gamma   90.00
#
_symmetry.space_group_name_H-M   'P 1'
#
loop_
_entity.id
_entity.type
_entity.pdbx_description
1 polymer ?
#
loop_
_entity_poly.entity_id
_entity_poly.type
_entity_poly.pdbx_seq_one_letter_code
_entity_poly.pdbx_strand_id
1 'polypeptide(L)'
;QYDATCRLYIIGEGELKEKLQRMVQTLGIGSNVIFTGKMTHDELLPILSKSKALLVNTVKDNNMISIVEAIAVGTPIVTTDVPLNSTYIKEYQLGIAKKQWDESDLNDVVSNSEMYIESCIKYRYKLSTKQRVEQFLEVKK
;
A
#
# COMPACT_ATOMS: atom_id res chain seq x y z
N GLN A 1 4.13 20.73 -5.70
CA GLN A 1 3.25 21.64 -4.96
C GLN A 1 2.47 20.79 -3.95
N TYR A 2 2.66 21.05 -2.66
CA TYR A 2 2.03 20.28 -1.59
C TYR A 2 0.50 20.47 -1.60
N ASP A 3 -0.25 19.38 -1.73
CA ASP A 3 -1.72 19.42 -1.64
C ASP A 3 -2.12 19.43 -0.15
N ALA A 4 -2.53 20.60 0.34
CA ALA A 4 -2.96 20.80 1.73
C ALA A 4 -4.21 19.98 2.12
N THR A 5 -4.90 19.36 1.18
CA THR A 5 -6.07 18.50 1.44
C THR A 5 -5.70 17.04 1.66
N CYS A 6 -4.48 16.62 1.26
CA CYS A 6 -4.01 15.26 1.41
C CYS A 6 -3.64 14.93 2.87
N ARG A 7 -4.01 13.75 3.36
CA ARG A 7 -3.63 13.25 4.68
C ARG A 7 -2.74 12.01 4.54
N LEU A 8 -1.67 11.99 5.33
CA LEU A 8 -0.79 10.84 5.45
C LEU A 8 -1.02 10.15 6.80
N TYR A 9 -1.42 8.90 6.78
CA TYR A 9 -1.52 8.06 7.97
C TYR A 9 -0.24 7.24 8.10
N ILE A 10 0.47 7.38 9.21
CA ILE A 10 1.63 6.55 9.57
C ILE A 10 1.16 5.57 10.64
N ILE A 11 1.03 4.31 10.22
CA ILE A 11 0.42 3.25 11.02
C ILE A 11 1.52 2.31 11.53
N GLY A 12 1.53 2.07 12.83
CA GLY A 12 2.51 1.23 13.48
C GLY A 12 3.29 1.95 14.59
N GLU A 13 4.16 1.18 15.23
CA GLU A 13 5.09 1.64 16.26
C GLU A 13 6.51 1.24 15.87
N GLY A 14 7.49 2.03 16.29
CA GLY A 14 8.90 1.73 16.04
C GLY A 14 9.82 2.82 16.57
N GLU A 15 11.10 2.51 16.63
CA GLU A 15 12.16 3.38 17.16
C GLU A 15 12.27 4.74 16.43
N LEU A 16 11.84 4.78 15.17
CA LEU A 16 11.91 5.99 14.36
C LEU A 16 10.73 6.96 14.56
N LYS A 17 9.73 6.60 15.36
CA LYS A 17 8.51 7.41 15.56
C LYS A 17 8.82 8.86 15.95
N GLU A 18 9.62 9.06 17.00
CA GLU A 18 9.98 10.40 17.45
C GLU A 18 10.77 11.19 16.39
N LYS A 19 11.66 10.51 15.66
CA LYS A 19 12.41 11.14 14.56
C LYS A 19 11.48 11.63 13.47
N LEU A 20 10.50 10.79 13.08
CA LEU A 20 9.49 11.14 12.07
C LEU A 20 8.60 12.29 12.55
N GLN A 21 8.17 12.28 13.81
CA GLN A 21 7.38 13.37 14.38
C GLN A 21 8.13 14.71 14.35
N ARG A 22 9.42 14.72 14.72
CA ARG A 22 10.27 15.92 14.61
C ARG A 22 10.41 16.39 13.16
N MET A 23 10.58 15.46 12.21
CA MET A 23 10.65 15.80 10.79
C MET A 23 9.34 16.44 10.29
N VAL A 24 8.19 15.90 10.67
CA VAL A 24 6.87 16.45 10.35
C VAL A 24 6.70 17.88 10.89
N GLN A 25 7.16 18.16 12.12
CA GLN A 25 7.16 19.49 12.69
C GLN A 25 8.08 20.44 11.92
N THR A 26 9.31 20.01 11.62
CA THR A 26 10.29 20.82 10.87
C THR A 26 9.78 21.18 9.48
N LEU A 27 9.04 20.27 8.83
CA LEU A 27 8.44 20.49 7.52
C LEU A 27 7.14 21.31 7.56
N GLY A 28 6.61 21.60 8.75
CA GLY A 28 5.37 22.37 8.91
C GLY A 28 4.11 21.64 8.42
N ILE A 29 4.14 20.30 8.33
CA ILE A 29 3.05 19.48 7.77
C ILE A 29 2.26 18.71 8.84
N GLY A 30 2.35 19.12 10.10
CA GLY A 30 1.75 18.44 11.25
C GLY A 30 0.23 18.26 11.16
N SER A 31 -0.49 19.19 10.53
CA SER A 31 -1.93 19.10 10.32
C SER A 31 -2.35 17.99 9.35
N ASN A 32 -1.43 17.51 8.52
CA ASN A 32 -1.70 16.55 7.45
C ASN A 32 -1.16 15.15 7.74
N VAL A 33 -0.33 14.99 8.78
CA VAL A 33 0.27 13.71 9.14
C VAL A 33 -0.31 13.17 10.44
N ILE A 34 -0.88 11.99 10.39
CA ILE A 34 -1.54 11.34 11.52
C ILE A 34 -0.75 10.07 11.89
N PHE A 35 -0.19 10.07 13.11
CA PHE A 35 0.46 8.89 13.70
C PHE A 35 -0.57 8.12 14.52
N THR A 36 -1.01 6.96 14.04
CA THR A 36 -2.08 6.18 14.68
C THR A 36 -1.57 5.23 15.77
N GLY A 37 -0.28 4.88 15.75
CA GLY A 37 0.22 3.74 16.50
C GLY A 37 -0.20 2.41 15.85
N LYS A 38 -0.18 1.33 16.65
CA LYS A 38 -0.66 0.02 16.19
C LYS A 38 -2.17 0.05 16.04
N MET A 39 -2.66 -0.61 14.99
CA MET A 39 -4.09 -0.77 14.70
C MET A 39 -4.42 -2.24 14.50
N THR A 40 -5.62 -2.63 14.86
CA THR A 40 -6.21 -3.92 14.50
C THR A 40 -6.65 -3.90 13.03
N HIS A 41 -6.91 -5.07 12.44
CA HIS A 41 -7.44 -5.16 11.07
C HIS A 41 -8.76 -4.40 10.91
N ASP A 42 -9.66 -4.50 11.89
CA ASP A 42 -10.97 -3.83 11.85
C ASP A 42 -10.87 -2.30 11.87
N GLU A 43 -9.84 -1.75 12.51
CA GLU A 43 -9.54 -0.33 12.52
C GLU A 43 -8.82 0.13 11.24
N LEU A 44 -7.93 -0.72 10.72
CA LEU A 44 -7.10 -0.43 9.54
C LEU A 44 -7.92 -0.43 8.24
N LEU A 45 -8.73 -1.46 8.01
CA LEU A 45 -9.41 -1.67 6.74
C LEU A 45 -10.31 -0.49 6.31
N PRO A 46 -11.08 0.18 7.22
CA PRO A 46 -11.84 1.37 6.85
C PRO A 46 -11.00 2.57 6.41
N ILE A 47 -9.80 2.73 6.98
CA ILE A 47 -8.87 3.79 6.58
C ILE A 47 -8.28 3.44 5.20
N LEU A 48 -7.83 2.21 5.05
CA LEU A 48 -7.20 1.72 3.85
C LEU A 48 -8.16 1.80 2.65
N SER A 49 -9.41 1.36 2.81
CA SER A 49 -10.42 1.38 1.75
C SER A 49 -10.79 2.79 1.26
N LYS A 50 -10.52 3.84 2.05
CA LYS A 50 -10.74 5.24 1.70
C LYS A 50 -9.46 5.94 1.27
N SER A 51 -8.32 5.27 1.36
CA SER A 51 -7.03 5.82 0.98
C SER A 51 -6.84 5.79 -0.54
N LYS A 52 -6.18 6.80 -1.07
CA LYS A 52 -5.84 6.86 -2.50
C LYS A 52 -4.75 5.88 -2.89
N ALA A 53 -3.84 5.58 -1.96
CA ALA A 53 -2.79 4.58 -2.14
C ALA A 53 -2.25 4.10 -0.79
N LEU A 54 -1.74 2.86 -0.76
CA LEU A 54 -0.84 2.36 0.27
C LEU A 54 0.60 2.65 -0.15
N LEU A 55 1.37 3.35 0.70
CA LEU A 55 2.78 3.63 0.47
C LEU A 55 3.65 2.65 1.27
N VAL A 56 4.55 1.96 0.61
CA VAL A 56 5.49 1.01 1.22
C VAL A 56 6.90 1.34 0.78
N ASN A 57 7.75 1.71 1.73
CA ASN A 57 9.17 1.98 1.47
C ASN A 57 10.02 1.03 2.31
N THR A 58 10.11 -0.24 1.89
CA THR A 58 10.89 -1.25 2.59
C THR A 58 12.19 -1.59 1.86
N VAL A 59 13.22 -1.90 2.63
CA VAL A 59 14.52 -2.35 2.13
C VAL A 59 14.75 -3.83 2.41
N LYS A 60 13.88 -4.46 3.20
CA LYS A 60 13.96 -5.88 3.56
C LYS A 60 12.59 -6.39 4.00
N ASP A 61 11.95 -7.14 3.14
CA ASP A 61 10.73 -7.87 3.46
C ASP A 61 10.50 -8.97 2.41
N ASN A 62 9.75 -9.99 2.77
CA ASN A 62 9.40 -11.04 1.83
C ASN A 62 8.00 -10.81 1.25
N ASN A 63 6.96 -10.95 2.08
CA ASN A 63 5.58 -10.88 1.63
C ASN A 63 4.77 -10.02 2.61
N MET A 64 4.49 -8.80 2.23
CA MET A 64 3.83 -7.83 3.10
C MET A 64 2.33 -8.05 3.15
N ILE A 65 1.82 -8.35 4.34
CA ILE A 65 0.38 -8.53 4.59
C ILE A 65 -0.39 -7.25 4.28
N SER A 66 0.15 -6.08 4.61
CA SER A 66 -0.48 -4.78 4.32
C SER A 66 -0.75 -4.55 2.84
N ILE A 67 0.10 -5.07 1.95
CA ILE A 67 -0.13 -5.04 0.50
C ILE A 67 -1.33 -5.93 0.13
N VAL A 68 -1.42 -7.12 0.72
CA VAL A 68 -2.55 -8.03 0.50
C VAL A 68 -3.86 -7.41 0.98
N GLU A 69 -3.84 -6.76 2.15
CA GLU A 69 -4.99 -6.04 2.71
C GLU A 69 -5.44 -4.88 1.82
N ALA A 70 -4.49 -4.08 1.31
CA ALA A 70 -4.78 -2.98 0.40
C ALA A 70 -5.48 -3.48 -0.87
N ILE A 71 -4.95 -4.52 -1.50
CA ILE A 71 -5.56 -5.12 -2.69
C ILE A 71 -6.96 -5.65 -2.38
N ALA A 72 -7.14 -6.30 -1.24
CA ALA A 72 -8.43 -6.87 -0.83
C ALA A 72 -9.54 -5.81 -0.74
N VAL A 73 -9.21 -4.60 -0.30
CA VAL A 73 -10.16 -3.48 -0.21
C VAL A 73 -10.17 -2.56 -1.44
N GLY A 74 -9.35 -2.87 -2.45
CA GLY A 74 -9.29 -2.11 -3.71
C GLY A 74 -8.36 -0.89 -3.67
N THR A 75 -7.43 -0.81 -2.71
CA THR A 75 -6.50 0.31 -2.59
C THR A 75 -5.23 0.06 -3.40
N PRO A 76 -4.86 0.94 -4.35
CA PRO A 76 -3.64 0.83 -5.12
C PRO A 76 -2.37 0.94 -4.26
N ILE A 77 -1.26 0.40 -4.76
CA ILE A 77 0.00 0.31 -4.03
C ILE A 77 1.10 1.11 -4.72
N VAL A 78 1.89 1.86 -3.94
CA VAL A 78 3.20 2.38 -4.35
C VAL A 78 4.26 1.77 -3.44
N THR A 79 5.15 0.97 -4.01
CA THR A 79 6.13 0.19 -3.22
C THR A 79 7.50 0.14 -3.86
N THR A 80 8.50 -0.23 -3.06
CA THR A 80 9.79 -0.69 -3.60
C THR A 80 9.62 -2.04 -4.29
N ASP A 81 10.60 -2.47 -5.07
CA ASP A 81 10.62 -3.78 -5.73
C ASP A 81 11.17 -4.91 -4.84
N VAL A 82 11.39 -4.61 -3.57
CA VAL A 82 11.95 -5.55 -2.58
C VAL A 82 10.96 -6.66 -2.17
N PRO A 83 9.68 -6.37 -1.84
CA PRO A 83 8.74 -7.42 -1.48
C PRO A 83 8.44 -8.34 -2.67
N LEU A 84 8.25 -9.64 -2.42
CA LEU A 84 7.78 -10.60 -3.43
C LEU A 84 6.44 -10.18 -4.05
N ASN A 85 5.62 -9.45 -3.28
CA ASN A 85 4.39 -8.83 -3.75
C ASN A 85 4.61 -7.92 -4.98
N SER A 86 5.80 -7.31 -5.12
CA SER A 86 6.14 -6.40 -6.22
C SER A 86 5.97 -7.03 -7.60
N THR A 87 6.17 -8.34 -7.71
CA THR A 87 6.03 -9.08 -8.96
C THR A 87 4.61 -8.98 -9.51
N TYR A 88 3.63 -9.37 -8.70
CA TYR A 88 2.25 -9.33 -9.17
C TYR A 88 1.64 -7.92 -9.17
N ILE A 89 2.18 -6.97 -8.38
CA ILE A 89 1.79 -5.56 -8.47
C ILE A 89 2.08 -5.03 -9.89
N LYS A 90 3.25 -5.32 -10.43
CA LYS A 90 3.64 -4.96 -11.80
C LYS A 90 2.82 -5.71 -12.85
N GLU A 91 2.74 -7.03 -12.71
CA GLU A 91 2.09 -7.92 -13.67
C GLU A 91 0.61 -7.59 -13.86
N TYR A 92 -0.10 -7.30 -12.77
CA TYR A 92 -1.55 -7.06 -12.79
C TYR A 92 -1.94 -5.60 -12.66
N GLN A 93 -0.97 -4.67 -12.75
CA GLN A 93 -1.22 -3.23 -12.67
C GLN A 93 -2.00 -2.83 -11.41
N LEU A 94 -1.54 -3.32 -10.25
CA LEU A 94 -2.18 -3.03 -8.96
C LEU A 94 -1.65 -1.74 -8.31
N GLY A 95 -0.77 -1.06 -9.01
CA GLY A 95 -0.04 0.11 -8.58
C GLY A 95 1.36 0.15 -9.15
N ILE A 96 2.28 0.81 -8.47
CA ILE A 96 3.66 0.98 -8.90
C ILE A 96 4.62 0.27 -7.95
N ALA A 97 5.56 -0.49 -8.52
CA ALA A 97 6.67 -1.11 -7.78
C ALA A 97 7.99 -0.84 -8.52
N LYS A 98 8.87 -0.07 -7.91
CA LYS A 98 10.18 0.33 -8.46
C LYS A 98 11.27 0.19 -7.39
N LYS A 99 12.52 0.10 -7.80
CA LYS A 99 13.66 0.11 -6.87
C LYS A 99 13.64 1.35 -5.96
N GLN A 100 13.25 2.47 -6.51
CA GLN A 100 13.04 3.74 -5.82
C GLN A 100 11.88 4.47 -6.48
N TRP A 101 10.83 4.71 -5.73
CA TRP A 101 9.67 5.48 -6.17
C TRP A 101 9.73 6.93 -5.66
N ASP A 102 9.01 7.82 -6.31
CA ASP A 102 8.99 9.25 -6.00
C ASP A 102 7.58 9.87 -6.12
N GLU A 103 7.50 11.19 -6.04
CA GLU A 103 6.24 11.93 -6.13
C GLU A 103 5.53 11.70 -7.47
N SER A 104 6.26 11.53 -8.56
CA SER A 104 5.64 11.32 -9.88
C SER A 104 4.89 9.99 -9.93
N ASP A 105 5.38 8.96 -9.27
CA ASP A 105 4.74 7.65 -9.16
C ASP A 105 3.45 7.73 -8.34
N LEU A 106 3.47 8.48 -7.25
CA LEU A 106 2.27 8.70 -6.45
C LEU A 106 1.22 9.49 -7.23
N ASN A 107 1.64 10.52 -7.95
CA ASN A 107 0.74 11.32 -8.80
C ASN A 107 0.14 10.49 -9.94
N ASP A 108 0.90 9.57 -10.53
CA ASP A 108 0.39 8.63 -11.53
C ASP A 108 -0.73 7.75 -10.94
N VAL A 109 -0.47 7.13 -9.80
CA VAL A 109 -1.47 6.28 -9.12
C VAL A 109 -2.73 7.05 -8.74
N VAL A 110 -2.59 8.30 -8.28
CA VAL A 110 -3.73 9.14 -7.91
C VAL A 110 -4.51 9.59 -9.15
N SER A 111 -3.83 9.96 -10.23
CA SER A 111 -4.46 10.44 -11.47
C SER A 111 -5.15 9.32 -12.25
N ASN A 112 -4.62 8.10 -12.19
CA ASN A 112 -5.16 6.92 -12.84
C ASN A 112 -5.85 5.96 -11.85
N SER A 113 -6.36 6.51 -10.73
CA SER A 113 -6.85 5.72 -9.60
C SER A 113 -7.94 4.71 -9.97
N GLU A 114 -8.87 5.06 -10.86
CA GLU A 114 -9.95 4.16 -11.31
C GLU A 114 -9.40 2.88 -11.92
N MET A 115 -8.41 2.99 -12.82
CA MET A 115 -7.76 1.84 -13.45
C MET A 115 -7.10 0.92 -12.42
N TYR A 116 -6.33 1.51 -11.49
CA TYR A 116 -5.64 0.74 -10.46
C TYR A 116 -6.60 0.08 -9.46
N ILE A 117 -7.67 0.80 -9.06
CA ILE A 117 -8.72 0.28 -8.17
C ILE A 117 -9.43 -0.92 -8.83
N GLU A 118 -9.84 -0.79 -10.10
CA GLU A 118 -10.44 -1.90 -10.83
C GLU A 118 -9.53 -3.11 -10.91
N SER A 119 -8.24 -2.89 -11.17
CA SER A 119 -7.24 -3.95 -11.22
C SER A 119 -7.12 -4.66 -9.86
N CYS A 120 -7.06 -3.91 -8.75
CA CYS A 120 -7.05 -4.48 -7.40
C CYS A 120 -8.33 -5.30 -7.13
N ILE A 121 -9.51 -4.77 -7.47
CA ILE A 121 -10.79 -5.47 -7.28
C ILE A 121 -10.84 -6.76 -8.09
N LYS A 122 -10.36 -6.76 -9.32
CA LYS A 122 -10.27 -7.97 -10.16
C LYS A 122 -9.28 -8.99 -9.59
N TYR A 123 -8.12 -8.51 -9.12
CA TYR A 123 -7.06 -9.38 -8.62
C TYR A 123 -7.34 -9.97 -7.24
N ARG A 124 -8.10 -9.29 -6.36
CA ARG A 124 -8.36 -9.74 -4.97
C ARG A 124 -8.88 -11.18 -4.87
N TYR A 125 -9.62 -11.65 -5.87
CA TYR A 125 -10.13 -13.03 -5.90
C TYR A 125 -9.00 -14.05 -5.97
N LYS A 126 -7.87 -13.72 -6.62
CA LYS A 126 -6.68 -14.57 -6.69
C LYS A 126 -5.93 -14.70 -5.35
N LEU A 127 -6.20 -13.79 -4.41
CA LEU A 127 -5.61 -13.82 -3.08
C LEU A 127 -6.29 -14.81 -2.13
N SER A 128 -7.47 -15.32 -2.48
CA SER A 128 -8.20 -16.25 -1.63
C SER A 128 -7.47 -17.60 -1.51
N THR A 129 -7.42 -18.14 -0.29
CA THR A 129 -6.81 -19.43 -0.01
C THR A 129 -7.44 -20.54 -0.83
N LYS A 130 -8.75 -20.48 -1.07
CA LYS A 130 -9.48 -21.45 -1.88
C LYS A 130 -8.94 -21.50 -3.30
N GLN A 131 -8.80 -20.36 -3.98
CA GLN A 131 -8.28 -20.34 -5.36
C GLN A 131 -6.81 -20.75 -5.44
N ARG A 132 -5.99 -20.41 -4.44
CA ARG A 132 -4.59 -20.88 -4.39
C ARG A 132 -4.51 -22.39 -4.28
N VAL A 133 -5.37 -23.01 -3.48
CA VAL A 133 -5.45 -24.47 -3.37
C VAL A 133 -5.93 -25.09 -4.69
N GLU A 134 -6.94 -24.53 -5.33
CA GLU A 134 -7.45 -24.99 -6.63
C GLU A 134 -6.35 -24.93 -7.70
N GLN A 135 -5.62 -23.83 -7.83
CA GLN A 135 -4.50 -23.71 -8.75
C GLN A 135 -3.38 -24.72 -8.45
N PHE A 136 -3.08 -24.97 -7.16
CA PHE A 136 -2.08 -25.97 -6.78
C PHE A 136 -2.50 -27.40 -7.16
N LEU A 137 -3.78 -27.70 -7.08
CA LEU A 137 -4.32 -29.01 -7.45
C LEU A 137 -4.38 -29.21 -8.97
N GLU A 138 -4.59 -28.14 -9.76
CA GLU A 138 -4.56 -28.18 -11.22
C GLU A 138 -3.17 -28.46 -11.78
N VAL A 139 -2.11 -27.94 -11.15
CA VAL A 139 -0.71 -28.17 -11.57
C VAL A 139 -0.26 -29.63 -11.34
N LYS A 140 -0.97 -30.39 -10.51
CA LYS A 140 -0.65 -31.80 -10.22
C LYS A 140 -1.36 -32.81 -11.13
N LYS A 141 -2.15 -32.36 -12.08
CA LYS A 141 -2.75 -33.22 -13.13
C LYS A 141 -1.89 -33.18 -14.38
#